data_5eabf8e7fc43b78db0b47f069a45ede1
#
_entry.id   5eabf8e7fc43b78db0b47f069a45ede1
#
_cell.length_a   1.000
_cell.length_b   1.000
_cell.length_c   1.000
_cell.angle_alpha   90.00
_cell.angle_beta   90.00
_cell.angle_gamma   90.00
#
_symmetry.space_group_name_H-M   'P 1'
#
loop_
_entity.id
_entity.type
_entity.pdbx_description
1 polymer ?
#
loop_
_entity_poly.entity_id
_entity_poly.type
_entity_poly.pdbx_seq_one_letter_code
_entity_poly.pdbx_strand_id
1 'polypeptide(L)'
;MSKVSVIVPVYNVEQYIKRCLKSILDQSWQDFEILCVDDCGQDQSISIIEQMQKEYPQKIKILYGEQNMGLGAARDRGMKAASGEYIAFIDSDDYLKRNFLETYMHAAQKKDADIIVGGYIRDR
;
A
#
# COMPACT_ATOMS: atom_id res chain seq x y z
N MET A 1 5.62 13.49 -14.08
CA MET A 1 5.15 13.29 -12.70
C MET A 1 5.37 11.86 -12.31
N SER A 2 5.82 11.68 -11.09
CA SER A 2 6.25 10.35 -10.64
C SER A 2 5.17 9.71 -9.79
N LYS A 3 4.69 8.57 -10.23
CA LYS A 3 3.64 7.82 -9.55
C LYS A 3 4.26 6.80 -8.60
N VAL A 4 3.68 6.68 -7.42
CA VAL A 4 4.08 5.70 -6.42
C VAL A 4 3.10 4.55 -6.42
N SER A 5 3.60 3.33 -6.47
CA SER A 5 2.78 2.15 -6.21
C SER A 5 2.97 1.76 -4.75
N VAL A 6 1.93 1.93 -3.96
CA VAL A 6 1.97 1.60 -2.52
C VAL A 6 1.47 0.18 -2.36
N ILE A 7 2.34 -0.71 -1.95
CA ILE A 7 2.02 -2.13 -1.83
C ILE A 7 1.69 -2.45 -0.38
N VAL A 8 0.49 -2.98 -0.16
CA VAL A 8 -0.04 -3.28 1.17
C VAL A 8 -0.42 -4.75 1.21
N PRO A 9 0.44 -5.61 1.77
CA PRO A 9 0.07 -7.01 1.95
C PRO A 9 -1.05 -7.14 2.98
N VAL A 10 -2.02 -8.01 2.72
CA VAL A 10 -3.21 -8.14 3.54
C VAL A 10 -3.37 -9.59 4.03
N TYR A 11 -3.28 -9.76 5.35
CA TYR A 11 -3.49 -11.05 5.98
C TYR A 11 -4.00 -10.86 7.40
N ASN A 12 -5.29 -11.11 7.61
CA ASN A 12 -5.93 -11.04 8.93
C ASN A 12 -5.68 -9.70 9.66
N VAL A 13 -5.99 -8.59 8.98
CA VAL A 13 -5.76 -7.25 9.52
C VAL A 13 -7.05 -6.41 9.58
N GLU A 14 -8.19 -7.07 9.77
CA GLU A 14 -9.48 -6.36 9.74
C GLU A 14 -9.58 -5.23 10.75
N GLN A 15 -8.86 -5.30 11.87
CA GLN A 15 -8.87 -4.24 12.88
C GLN A 15 -8.06 -3.02 12.47
N TYR A 16 -7.17 -3.15 11.51
CA TYR A 16 -6.19 -2.11 11.17
C TYR A 16 -6.29 -1.60 9.75
N ILE A 17 -6.82 -2.42 8.84
CA ILE A 17 -6.70 -2.12 7.41
C ILE A 17 -7.37 -0.80 7.01
N LYS A 18 -8.52 -0.48 7.59
CA LYS A 18 -9.22 0.75 7.26
C LYS A 18 -8.39 1.97 7.64
N ARG A 19 -7.80 1.96 8.84
CA ARG A 19 -6.94 3.04 9.31
C ARG A 19 -5.71 3.18 8.42
N CYS A 20 -5.11 2.05 8.06
CA CYS A 20 -3.94 2.04 7.19
C CYS A 20 -4.27 2.71 5.85
N LEU A 21 -5.32 2.24 5.17
CA LEU A 21 -5.69 2.76 3.86
C LEU A 21 -6.10 4.22 3.92
N LYS A 22 -6.83 4.63 4.95
CA LYS A 22 -7.21 6.04 5.10
C LYS A 22 -5.99 6.93 5.23
N SER A 23 -4.98 6.48 5.97
CA SER A 23 -3.76 7.25 6.12
C SER A 23 -3.00 7.40 4.80
N ILE A 24 -3.12 6.43 3.90
CA ILE A 24 -2.51 6.52 2.57
C ILE A 24 -3.34 7.45 1.68
N LEU A 25 -4.66 7.30 1.71
CA LEU A 25 -5.55 8.14 0.90
C LEU A 25 -5.46 9.63 1.27
N ASP A 26 -5.16 9.93 2.53
CA ASP A 26 -5.05 11.30 3.03
C ASP A 26 -3.67 11.92 2.87
N GLN A 27 -2.76 11.27 2.16
CA GLN A 27 -1.40 11.78 1.97
C GLN A 27 -1.38 13.10 1.19
N SER A 28 -0.43 13.97 1.53
CA SER A 28 -0.23 15.22 0.79
C SER A 28 0.24 14.98 -0.63
N TRP A 29 0.96 13.89 -0.88
CA TRP A 29 1.32 13.44 -2.24
C TRP A 29 0.20 12.55 -2.76
N GLN A 30 -0.44 12.95 -3.86
CA GLN A 30 -1.63 12.26 -4.37
C GLN A 30 -1.40 11.40 -5.62
N ASP A 31 -0.22 11.44 -6.21
CA ASP A 31 0.04 10.64 -7.42
C ASP A 31 0.48 9.23 -7.01
N PHE A 32 -0.49 8.40 -6.66
CA PHE A 32 -0.22 7.03 -6.22
C PHE A 32 -1.36 6.09 -6.58
N GLU A 33 -1.04 4.82 -6.60
CA GLU A 33 -2.01 3.73 -6.57
C GLU A 33 -1.74 2.89 -5.33
N ILE A 34 -2.77 2.27 -4.79
CA ILE A 34 -2.63 1.35 -3.66
C ILE A 34 -2.92 -0.05 -4.17
N LEU A 35 -1.97 -0.95 -4.00
CA LEU A 35 -2.13 -2.35 -4.37
C LEU A 35 -2.28 -3.17 -3.10
N CYS A 36 -3.51 -3.58 -2.80
CA CYS A 36 -3.80 -4.44 -1.67
C CYS A 36 -3.63 -5.88 -2.13
N VAL A 37 -2.64 -6.56 -1.59
CA VAL A 37 -2.33 -7.93 -2.01
C VAL A 37 -2.92 -8.92 -1.02
N ASP A 38 -3.92 -9.66 -1.48
CA ASP A 38 -4.64 -10.63 -0.66
C ASP A 38 -3.80 -11.88 -0.45
N ASP A 39 -3.40 -12.14 0.79
CA ASP A 39 -2.66 -13.35 1.16
C ASP A 39 -3.58 -14.36 1.85
N CYS A 40 -4.85 -14.30 1.52
CA CYS A 40 -5.86 -15.31 1.87
C CYS A 40 -6.03 -15.54 3.37
N GLY A 41 -6.28 -14.44 4.08
CA GLY A 41 -6.68 -14.52 5.48
C GLY A 41 -8.12 -15.00 5.62
N GLN A 42 -8.55 -15.19 6.86
CA GLN A 42 -9.86 -15.73 7.15
C GLN A 42 -10.80 -14.72 7.82
N ASP A 43 -10.43 -13.46 7.82
CA ASP A 43 -11.24 -12.40 8.43
C ASP A 43 -11.90 -11.53 7.38
N GLN A 44 -12.38 -10.35 7.78
CA GLN A 44 -13.12 -9.43 6.92
C GLN A 44 -12.22 -8.39 6.23
N SER A 45 -10.90 -8.57 6.24
CA SER A 45 -9.99 -7.59 5.66
C SER A 45 -10.35 -7.22 4.22
N ILE A 46 -10.57 -8.22 3.37
CA ILE A 46 -10.85 -7.99 1.95
C ILE A 46 -12.21 -7.31 1.78
N SER A 47 -13.23 -7.70 2.56
CA SER A 47 -14.54 -7.04 2.51
C SER A 47 -14.44 -5.55 2.81
N ILE A 48 -13.63 -5.20 3.81
CA ILE A 48 -13.43 -3.80 4.19
C ILE A 48 -12.75 -3.06 3.04
N ILE A 49 -11.74 -3.64 2.43
CA ILE A 49 -11.03 -3.03 1.31
C ILE A 49 -11.97 -2.85 0.12
N GLU A 50 -12.81 -3.82 -0.16
CA GLU A 50 -13.77 -3.72 -1.25
C GLU A 50 -14.75 -2.57 -1.06
N GLN A 51 -15.18 -2.33 0.18
CA GLN A 51 -16.04 -1.19 0.48
C GLN A 51 -15.31 0.12 0.22
N MET A 52 -14.06 0.22 0.62
CA MET A 52 -13.26 1.42 0.39
C MET A 52 -12.97 1.62 -1.10
N GLN A 53 -12.76 0.53 -1.84
CA GLN A 53 -12.52 0.60 -3.28
C GLN A 53 -13.72 1.23 -4.02
N LYS A 54 -14.94 1.00 -3.55
CA LYS A 54 -16.11 1.60 -4.16
C LYS A 54 -16.07 3.13 -4.10
N GLU A 55 -15.49 3.68 -3.03
CA GLU A 55 -15.33 5.12 -2.88
C GLU A 55 -14.12 5.66 -3.62
N TYR A 56 -13.07 4.84 -3.79
CA TYR A 56 -11.82 5.24 -4.41
C TYR A 56 -11.38 4.27 -5.50
N PRO A 57 -12.21 4.06 -6.53
CA PRO A 57 -11.92 3.03 -7.54
C PRO A 57 -10.68 3.32 -8.38
N GLN A 58 -10.28 4.60 -8.47
CA GLN A 58 -9.08 4.99 -9.21
C GLN A 58 -7.80 4.81 -8.41
N LYS A 59 -7.91 4.69 -7.09
CA LYS A 59 -6.75 4.61 -6.21
C LYS A 59 -6.48 3.22 -5.69
N ILE A 60 -7.52 2.46 -5.34
CA ILE A 60 -7.38 1.17 -4.69
C ILE A 60 -7.58 0.04 -5.67
N LYS A 61 -6.58 -0.84 -5.75
CA LYS A 61 -6.65 -2.06 -6.54
C LYS A 61 -6.42 -3.25 -5.64
N ILE A 62 -7.12 -4.34 -5.90
CA ILE A 62 -7.02 -5.56 -5.09
C ILE A 62 -6.46 -6.67 -5.95
N LEU A 63 -5.37 -7.28 -5.48
CA LEU A 63 -4.80 -8.46 -6.11
C LEU A 63 -5.27 -9.66 -5.29
N TYR A 64 -6.31 -10.32 -5.77
CA TYR A 64 -6.89 -11.46 -5.07
C TYR A 64 -5.94 -12.65 -5.11
N GLY A 65 -5.87 -13.39 -4.01
CA GLY A 65 -5.04 -14.57 -3.91
C GLY A 65 -5.88 -15.84 -3.87
N GLU A 66 -5.25 -16.97 -4.15
CA GLU A 66 -5.90 -18.27 -4.10
C GLU A 66 -5.49 -19.05 -2.86
N GLN A 67 -4.32 -18.74 -2.31
CA GLN A 67 -3.83 -19.42 -1.10
C GLN A 67 -2.82 -18.53 -0.39
N ASN A 68 -2.59 -18.83 0.88
CA ASN A 68 -1.61 -18.10 1.67
C ASN A 68 -0.21 -18.50 1.22
N MET A 69 0.57 -17.50 0.77
CA MET A 69 1.93 -17.71 0.26
C MET A 69 2.97 -16.99 1.11
N GLY A 70 2.55 -16.19 2.07
CA GLY A 70 3.45 -15.47 2.94
C GLY A 70 3.76 -14.05 2.49
N LEU A 71 4.36 -13.28 3.40
CA LEU A 71 4.61 -11.86 3.20
C LEU A 71 5.54 -11.58 2.02
N GLY A 72 6.59 -12.37 1.87
CA GLY A 72 7.54 -12.19 0.76
C GLY A 72 6.88 -12.37 -0.60
N ALA A 73 6.05 -13.41 -0.72
CA ALA A 73 5.33 -13.66 -1.97
C ALA A 73 4.31 -12.55 -2.25
N ALA A 74 3.64 -12.04 -1.22
CA ALA A 74 2.69 -10.95 -1.37
C ALA A 74 3.37 -9.69 -1.89
N ARG A 75 4.52 -9.35 -1.32
CA ARG A 75 5.29 -8.19 -1.80
C ARG A 75 5.72 -8.37 -3.25
N ASP A 76 6.17 -9.55 -3.61
CA ASP A 76 6.61 -9.86 -4.98
C ASP A 76 5.46 -9.72 -5.96
N ARG A 77 4.27 -10.22 -5.61
CA ARG A 77 3.08 -10.08 -6.44
C ARG A 77 2.73 -8.61 -6.65
N GLY A 78 2.80 -7.81 -5.58
CA GLY A 78 2.56 -6.38 -5.65
C GLY A 78 3.53 -5.68 -6.57
N MET A 79 4.81 -6.00 -6.45
CA MET A 79 5.85 -5.41 -7.31
C MET A 79 5.61 -5.71 -8.78
N LYS A 80 5.23 -6.95 -9.09
CA LYS A 80 4.97 -7.35 -10.48
C LYS A 80 3.77 -6.64 -11.08
N ALA A 81 2.78 -6.29 -10.26
CA ALA A 81 1.58 -5.61 -10.71
C ALA A 81 1.69 -4.08 -10.67
N ALA A 82 2.74 -3.55 -10.08
CA ALA A 82 2.90 -2.12 -9.90
C ALA A 82 3.07 -1.40 -11.24
N SER A 83 2.37 -0.27 -11.39
CA SER A 83 2.48 0.56 -12.59
C SER A 83 3.23 1.86 -12.31
N GLY A 84 3.56 2.15 -11.06
CA GLY A 84 4.26 3.36 -10.69
C GLY A 84 5.75 3.30 -10.94
N GLU A 85 6.36 4.47 -11.02
CA GLU A 85 7.81 4.57 -11.18
C GLU A 85 8.56 4.25 -9.89
N TYR A 86 7.88 4.41 -8.76
CA TYR A 86 8.45 4.17 -7.43
C TYR A 86 7.53 3.23 -6.65
N ILE A 87 8.13 2.47 -5.75
CA ILE A 87 7.41 1.48 -4.95
C ILE A 87 7.62 1.76 -3.47
N ALA A 88 6.54 1.79 -2.72
CA ALA A 88 6.58 1.89 -1.27
C ALA A 88 5.86 0.69 -0.67
N PHE A 89 6.48 0.04 0.30
CA PHE A 89 5.86 -1.08 1.02
C PHE A 89 5.35 -0.58 2.37
N ILE A 90 4.08 -0.79 2.63
CA ILE A 90 3.45 -0.36 3.88
C ILE A 90 2.79 -1.57 4.53
N ASP A 91 3.11 -1.81 5.80
CA ASP A 91 2.46 -2.88 6.55
C ASP A 91 1.01 -2.50 6.85
N SER A 92 0.11 -3.45 6.66
CA SER A 92 -1.32 -3.19 6.75
C SER A 92 -1.83 -2.91 8.16
N ASP A 93 -1.04 -3.19 9.18
CA ASP A 93 -1.36 -2.86 10.57
C ASP A 93 -0.79 -1.51 11.01
N ASP A 94 -0.18 -0.77 10.11
CA ASP A 94 0.39 0.54 10.38
C ASP A 94 -0.45 1.66 9.78
N TYR A 95 -0.12 2.88 10.12
CA TYR A 95 -0.69 4.05 9.48
C TYR A 95 0.39 5.12 9.33
N LEU A 96 0.20 6.03 8.38
CA LEU A 96 1.22 6.97 7.96
C LEU A 96 0.91 8.38 8.42
N LYS A 97 1.97 9.17 8.66
CA LYS A 97 1.82 10.61 8.79
C LYS A 97 1.47 11.18 7.42
N ARG A 98 0.76 12.30 7.41
CA ARG A 98 0.21 12.88 6.19
C ARG A 98 1.25 13.20 5.13
N ASN A 99 2.47 13.54 5.52
CA ASN A 99 3.53 13.92 4.59
C ASN A 99 4.53 12.80 4.30
N PHE A 100 4.20 11.56 4.63
CA PHE A 100 5.13 10.45 4.45
C PHE A 100 5.53 10.28 2.98
N LEU A 101 4.56 10.18 2.09
CA LEU A 101 4.85 9.96 0.66
C LEU A 101 5.57 11.15 0.04
N GLU A 102 5.22 12.36 0.44
CA GLU A 102 5.89 13.54 -0.07
C GLU A 102 7.37 13.54 0.32
N THR A 103 7.66 13.25 1.58
CA THR A 103 9.04 13.15 2.08
C THR A 103 9.80 12.02 1.37
N TYR A 104 9.13 10.87 1.23
CA TYR A 104 9.67 9.70 0.56
C TYR A 104 10.02 10.04 -0.89
N MET A 105 9.11 10.70 -1.60
CA MET A 105 9.32 11.02 -3.01
C MET A 105 10.40 12.07 -3.22
N HIS A 106 10.52 13.05 -2.34
CA HIS A 106 11.61 14.00 -2.42
C HIS A 106 12.95 13.29 -2.29
N ALA A 107 13.07 12.36 -1.35
CA ALA A 107 14.30 11.60 -1.17
C ALA A 107 14.57 10.67 -2.36
N ALA A 108 13.55 10.03 -2.88
CA ALA A 108 13.67 9.09 -3.99
C ALA A 108 14.11 9.79 -5.27
N GLN A 109 13.47 10.92 -5.58
CA GLN A 109 13.79 11.68 -6.80
C GLN A 109 15.19 12.27 -6.73
N LYS A 110 15.59 12.72 -5.55
CA LYS A 110 16.92 13.31 -5.36
C LYS A 110 18.03 12.28 -5.57
N LYS A 111 17.77 11.02 -5.21
CA LYS A 111 18.75 9.94 -5.35
C LYS A 111 18.61 9.17 -6.64
N ASP A 112 17.63 9.51 -7.46
CA ASP A 112 17.35 8.82 -8.72
C ASP A 112 17.17 7.32 -8.49
N ALA A 113 16.46 6.95 -7.45
CA ALA A 113 16.22 5.56 -7.10
C ALA A 113 14.89 5.08 -7.65
N ASP A 114 14.88 3.86 -8.20
CA ASP A 114 13.66 3.25 -8.74
C ASP A 114 12.82 2.58 -7.65
N ILE A 115 13.49 1.96 -6.69
CA ILE A 115 12.84 1.23 -5.62
C ILE A 115 13.44 1.67 -4.30
N ILE A 116 12.60 2.09 -3.38
CA ILE A 116 13.03 2.39 -2.03
C ILE A 116 12.31 1.44 -1.10
N VAL A 117 13.08 0.56 -0.49
CA VAL A 117 12.58 -0.32 0.56
C VAL A 117 13.10 0.29 1.85
N GLY A 118 12.23 0.89 2.58
CA GLY A 118 12.70 1.55 3.76
C GLY A 118 11.63 1.65 4.80
N GLY A 119 12.07 2.09 5.95
CA GLY A 119 11.16 2.34 7.02
C GLY A 119 10.24 3.50 6.68
N TYR A 120 9.17 3.50 7.35
CA TYR A 120 8.20 4.58 7.31
C TYR A 120 8.05 5.08 8.74
N ILE A 121 7.55 6.28 8.86
CA ILE A 121 7.37 6.88 10.18
C ILE A 121 5.98 6.49 10.68
N ARG A 122 5.95 5.78 11.79
CA ARG A 122 4.70 5.45 12.45
C ARG A 122 4.30 6.59 13.35
N ASP A 123 3.04 6.92 13.32
CA ASP A 123 2.47 7.92 14.21
C ASP A 123 1.79 7.17 15.35
N ARG A 124 2.51 6.98 16.38
CA ARG A 124 2.05 6.20 17.54
C ARG A 124 1.40 7.08 18.58
#